data_bb2d25e3e3988023f9840f2948f02f56
#
_entry.id   bb2d25e3e3988023f9840f2948f02f56
#
_cell.length_a   1.000
_cell.length_b   1.000
_cell.length_c   1.000
_cell.angle_alpha   90.00
_cell.angle_beta   90.00
_cell.angle_gamma   90.00
#
_symmetry.space_group_name_H-M   'P 1'
#
loop_
_entity.id
_entity.type
_entity.pdbx_description
1 polymer ?
#
loop_
_entity_poly.entity_id
_entity_poly.type
_entity_poly.pdbx_seq_one_letter_code
_entity_poly.pdbx_strand_id
1 'polypeptide(L)'
;DLHFNEKFTQLNHLEFEDKILLGKLNAIKILIGRDFQYGNQRKGNIETLRIFCEKNKIQLNEIDLIVHEQNNNKISSSEIRENLNFGNIELANKDLKRKFSISGKVIKGDQRGRSIGIPTANIEYPLNTIIIPYGVYAVETTIDGNTYFGIVNFGIRPTFNKEKPIVEAYLFDFDNNIYDKNIELFFYKQIRQEKKFNGIK
;
A
#
# COMPACT_ATOMS: atom_id res chain seq x y z
N ASP A 1 -7.61 7.55 -15.27
CA ASP A 1 -6.18 7.62 -14.95
C ASP A 1 -5.42 8.35 -16.04
N LEU A 2 -4.42 9.13 -15.65
CA LEU A 2 -3.52 9.83 -16.57
C LEU A 2 -2.18 9.09 -16.62
N HIS A 3 -1.73 8.75 -17.85
CA HIS A 3 -0.40 8.17 -18.00
C HIS A 3 0.68 9.23 -17.86
N PHE A 4 1.51 9.08 -16.84
CA PHE A 4 2.69 9.91 -16.61
C PHE A 4 3.81 9.47 -17.56
N ASN A 5 4.01 10.23 -18.64
CA ASN A 5 5.08 10.01 -19.61
C ASN A 5 5.89 11.30 -19.83
N GLU A 6 6.99 11.24 -20.58
CA GLU A 6 7.85 12.41 -20.83
C GLU A 6 7.07 13.62 -21.36
N LYS A 7 6.16 13.43 -22.30
CA LYS A 7 5.34 14.53 -22.85
C LYS A 7 4.48 15.18 -21.78
N PHE A 8 3.93 14.38 -20.85
CA PHE A 8 3.12 14.89 -19.76
C PHE A 8 3.95 15.71 -18.76
N THR A 9 5.18 15.26 -18.45
CA THR A 9 6.07 15.97 -17.52
C THR A 9 6.64 17.28 -18.07
N GLN A 10 6.59 17.49 -19.39
CA GLN A 10 7.01 18.74 -20.04
C GLN A 10 5.93 19.83 -20.02
N LEU A 11 4.67 19.50 -19.74
CA LEU A 11 3.61 20.51 -19.65
C LEU A 11 3.94 21.54 -18.58
N ASN A 12 3.96 22.83 -18.94
CA ASN A 12 4.01 23.89 -17.95
C ASN A 12 2.68 23.96 -17.16
N HIS A 13 2.62 24.75 -16.09
CA HIS A 13 1.42 24.79 -15.23
C HIS A 13 0.18 25.30 -15.96
N LEU A 14 0.30 26.30 -16.86
CA LEU A 14 -0.82 26.81 -17.65
C LEU A 14 -1.35 25.76 -18.65
N GLU A 15 -0.43 25.06 -19.31
CA GLU A 15 -0.82 23.96 -20.21
C GLU A 15 -1.48 22.80 -19.48
N PHE A 16 -1.02 22.49 -18.26
CA PHE A 16 -1.65 21.48 -17.42
C PHE A 16 -3.08 21.90 -17.03
N GLU A 17 -3.28 23.16 -16.63
CA GLU A 17 -4.57 23.73 -16.32
C GLU A 17 -5.54 23.64 -17.51
N ASP A 18 -5.14 24.16 -18.67
CA ASP A 18 -6.02 24.25 -19.83
C ASP A 18 -6.25 22.89 -20.51
N LYS A 19 -5.16 22.15 -20.78
CA LYS A 19 -5.24 20.89 -21.56
C LYS A 19 -5.75 19.72 -20.72
N ILE A 20 -5.36 19.68 -19.44
CA ILE A 20 -5.68 18.54 -18.56
C ILE A 20 -6.89 18.82 -17.70
N LEU A 21 -6.87 19.87 -16.87
CA LEU A 21 -7.97 20.12 -15.93
C LEU A 21 -9.27 20.50 -16.64
N LEU A 22 -9.22 21.43 -17.60
CA LEU A 22 -10.39 21.78 -18.40
C LEU A 22 -10.62 20.81 -19.55
N GLY A 23 -9.62 20.67 -20.44
CA GLY A 23 -9.82 19.99 -21.73
C GLY A 23 -10.05 18.49 -21.60
N LYS A 24 -9.25 17.79 -20.80
CA LYS A 24 -9.31 16.32 -20.69
C LYS A 24 -10.20 15.83 -19.56
N LEU A 25 -10.17 16.49 -18.41
CA LEU A 25 -10.89 16.07 -17.21
C LEU A 25 -12.25 16.78 -17.07
N ASN A 26 -12.43 17.92 -17.71
CA ASN A 26 -13.61 18.78 -17.53
C ASN A 26 -13.92 18.99 -16.03
N ALA A 27 -12.87 19.37 -15.28
CA ALA A 27 -12.92 19.41 -13.83
C ALA A 27 -13.90 20.46 -13.33
N ILE A 28 -14.84 20.06 -12.49
CA ILE A 28 -15.80 20.94 -11.80
C ILE A 28 -15.42 21.14 -10.33
N LYS A 29 -14.61 20.22 -9.79
CA LYS A 29 -14.11 20.26 -8.42
C LYS A 29 -12.70 19.69 -8.36
N ILE A 30 -11.81 20.36 -7.64
CA ILE A 30 -10.43 19.97 -7.42
C ILE A 30 -10.18 19.89 -5.91
N LEU A 31 -9.53 18.80 -5.48
CA LEU A 31 -9.14 18.56 -4.09
C LEU A 31 -7.64 18.34 -4.05
N ILE A 32 -6.90 19.15 -3.29
CA ILE A 32 -5.45 19.12 -3.20
C ILE A 32 -4.94 19.35 -1.77
N GLY A 33 -3.74 18.87 -1.48
CA GLY A 33 -3.00 19.29 -0.29
C GLY A 33 -2.42 20.70 -0.45
N ARG A 34 -2.24 21.41 0.65
CA ARG A 34 -1.69 22.79 0.63
C ARG A 34 -0.27 22.91 0.07
N ASP A 35 0.47 21.81 0.01
CA ASP A 35 1.82 21.74 -0.56
C ASP A 35 1.85 21.27 -2.02
N PHE A 36 0.68 21.21 -2.66
CA PHE A 36 0.57 20.74 -4.03
C PHE A 36 1.33 21.65 -4.99
N GLN A 37 2.15 21.04 -5.83
CA GLN A 37 2.89 21.67 -6.90
C GLN A 37 2.75 20.87 -8.18
N TYR A 38 2.61 21.53 -9.32
CA TYR A 38 2.35 20.91 -10.60
C TYR A 38 3.01 21.66 -11.77
N GLY A 39 2.96 21.03 -12.95
CA GLY A 39 3.60 21.55 -14.16
C GLY A 39 5.12 21.36 -14.15
N ASN A 40 5.73 21.60 -15.29
CA ASN A 40 7.17 21.48 -15.46
C ASN A 40 7.90 22.38 -14.45
N GLN A 41 8.97 21.85 -13.84
CA GLN A 41 9.76 22.51 -12.78
C GLN A 41 8.92 22.93 -11.55
N ARG A 42 7.73 22.34 -11.34
CA ARG A 42 6.84 22.66 -10.20
C ARG A 42 6.46 24.15 -10.11
N LYS A 43 6.32 24.82 -11.24
CA LYS A 43 6.00 26.26 -11.28
C LYS A 43 4.55 26.58 -10.92
N GLY A 44 3.64 25.60 -11.06
CA GLY A 44 2.28 25.71 -10.55
C GLY A 44 2.24 25.39 -9.06
N ASN A 45 1.48 26.14 -8.32
CA ASN A 45 1.26 25.99 -6.89
C ASN A 45 -0.22 26.28 -6.55
N ILE A 46 -0.56 26.29 -5.26
CA ILE A 46 -1.93 26.50 -4.81
C ILE A 46 -2.48 27.87 -5.21
N GLU A 47 -1.64 28.91 -5.20
CA GLU A 47 -2.06 30.29 -5.55
C GLU A 47 -2.43 30.38 -7.03
N THR A 48 -1.57 29.86 -7.92
CA THR A 48 -1.86 29.84 -9.36
C THR A 48 -3.11 29.01 -9.65
N LEU A 49 -3.26 27.88 -8.98
CA LEU A 49 -4.43 27.02 -9.16
C LEU A 49 -5.73 27.68 -8.64
N ARG A 50 -5.65 28.45 -7.56
CA ARG A 50 -6.80 29.20 -7.03
C ARG A 50 -7.30 30.21 -8.03
N ILE A 51 -6.40 31.03 -8.60
CA ILE A 51 -6.73 32.02 -9.64
C ILE A 51 -7.38 31.34 -10.85
N PHE A 52 -6.81 30.21 -11.29
CA PHE A 52 -7.35 29.44 -12.40
C PHE A 52 -8.76 28.89 -12.08
N CYS A 53 -8.96 28.34 -10.90
CA CYS A 53 -10.24 27.79 -10.47
C CYS A 53 -11.33 28.86 -10.36
N GLU A 54 -11.01 30.02 -9.81
CA GLU A 54 -11.95 31.18 -9.71
C GLU A 54 -12.39 31.63 -11.10
N LYS A 55 -11.43 31.81 -12.02
CA LYS A 55 -11.71 32.22 -13.41
C LYS A 55 -12.65 31.25 -14.13
N ASN A 56 -12.50 29.96 -13.88
CA ASN A 56 -13.22 28.87 -14.57
C ASN A 56 -14.42 28.32 -13.77
N LYS A 57 -14.75 28.91 -12.62
CA LYS A 57 -15.85 28.49 -11.74
C LYS A 57 -15.70 27.04 -11.26
N ILE A 58 -14.46 26.60 -11.03
CA ILE A 58 -14.12 25.28 -10.49
C ILE A 58 -14.05 25.39 -8.97
N GLN A 59 -14.68 24.48 -8.26
CA GLN A 59 -14.57 24.41 -6.80
C GLN A 59 -13.20 23.89 -6.40
N LEU A 60 -12.40 24.70 -5.69
CA LEU A 60 -11.13 24.29 -5.11
C LEU A 60 -11.29 23.96 -3.62
N ASN A 61 -10.92 22.76 -3.21
CA ASN A 61 -10.90 22.33 -1.83
C ASN A 61 -9.45 22.04 -1.42
N GLU A 62 -8.99 22.74 -0.39
CA GLU A 62 -7.66 22.58 0.17
C GLU A 62 -7.72 21.64 1.40
N ILE A 63 -6.84 20.63 1.45
CA ILE A 63 -6.71 19.74 2.58
C ILE A 63 -5.45 20.14 3.36
N ASP A 64 -5.59 20.25 4.67
CA ASP A 64 -4.46 20.44 5.56
C ASP A 64 -3.54 19.23 5.54
N LEU A 65 -2.24 19.50 5.70
CA LEU A 65 -1.25 18.44 5.80
C LEU A 65 -1.43 17.70 7.12
N ILE A 66 -1.38 16.38 7.05
CA ILE A 66 -1.31 15.55 8.26
C ILE A 66 0.11 15.63 8.80
N VAL A 67 0.22 15.95 10.08
CA VAL A 67 1.51 16.08 10.78
C VAL A 67 1.60 15.12 11.96
N HIS A 68 2.82 14.79 12.35
CA HIS A 68 3.09 14.03 13.57
C HIS A 68 2.71 14.87 14.80
N GLU A 69 1.98 14.28 15.72
CA GLU A 69 1.56 14.95 16.97
C GLU A 69 2.73 15.41 17.85
N GLN A 70 3.90 14.75 17.74
CA GLN A 70 5.04 14.98 18.60
C GLN A 70 5.95 16.15 18.16
N ASN A 71 6.06 16.41 16.85
CA ASN A 71 7.04 17.35 16.33
C ASN A 71 6.51 18.27 15.22
N ASN A 72 5.22 18.17 14.89
CA ASN A 72 4.58 18.93 13.80
C ASN A 72 5.20 18.71 12.40
N ASN A 73 6.07 17.72 12.23
CA ASN A 73 6.60 17.38 10.92
C ASN A 73 5.51 16.73 10.04
N LYS A 74 5.51 17.08 8.76
CA LYS A 74 4.59 16.51 7.78
C LYS A 74 4.82 15.01 7.65
N ILE A 75 3.74 14.23 7.77
CA ILE A 75 3.74 12.81 7.38
C ILE A 75 3.77 12.73 5.86
N SER A 76 4.76 12.03 5.31
CA SER A 76 4.94 11.88 3.87
C SER A 76 4.82 10.44 3.41
N SER A 77 4.38 10.24 2.17
CA SER A 77 4.37 8.90 1.55
C SER A 77 5.77 8.27 1.48
N SER A 78 6.82 9.07 1.39
CA SER A 78 8.21 8.59 1.39
C SER A 78 8.58 8.01 2.74
N GLU A 79 8.27 8.70 3.82
CA GLU A 79 8.50 8.25 5.20
C GLU A 79 7.73 6.96 5.52
N ILE A 80 6.44 6.90 5.11
CA ILE A 80 5.65 5.68 5.28
C ILE A 80 6.27 4.49 4.54
N ARG A 81 6.72 4.69 3.29
CA ARG A 81 7.39 3.63 2.53
C ARG A 81 8.72 3.22 3.17
N GLU A 82 9.47 4.17 3.70
CA GLU A 82 10.71 3.89 4.42
C GLU A 82 10.45 3.05 5.67
N ASN A 83 9.46 3.42 6.49
CA ASN A 83 9.04 2.63 7.64
C ASN A 83 8.62 1.20 7.23
N LEU A 84 7.86 1.03 6.15
CA LEU A 84 7.50 -0.30 5.64
C LEU A 84 8.73 -1.09 5.16
N ASN A 85 9.68 -0.45 4.48
CA ASN A 85 10.92 -1.08 4.00
C ASN A 85 11.83 -1.55 5.15
N PHE A 86 11.77 -0.89 6.30
CA PHE A 86 12.51 -1.30 7.51
C PHE A 86 11.74 -2.26 8.42
N GLY A 87 10.48 -2.61 8.06
CA GLY A 87 9.64 -3.48 8.89
C GLY A 87 9.01 -2.78 10.10
N ASN A 88 9.08 -1.47 10.17
CA ASN A 88 8.45 -0.64 11.20
C ASN A 88 6.95 -0.50 10.94
N ILE A 89 6.24 -1.63 10.89
CA ILE A 89 4.82 -1.70 10.52
C ILE A 89 3.95 -0.86 11.46
N GLU A 90 4.24 -0.87 12.75
CA GLU A 90 3.49 -0.12 13.76
C GLU A 90 3.58 1.40 13.50
N LEU A 91 4.75 1.92 13.15
CA LEU A 91 4.93 3.33 12.79
C LEU A 91 4.21 3.66 11.47
N ALA A 92 4.38 2.82 10.45
CA ALA A 92 3.68 3.00 9.19
C ALA A 92 2.16 3.02 9.37
N ASN A 93 1.60 2.14 10.21
CA ASN A 93 0.17 2.09 10.51
C ASN A 93 -0.31 3.37 11.22
N LYS A 94 0.49 3.87 12.17
CA LYS A 94 0.20 5.13 12.87
C LYS A 94 0.10 6.29 11.88
N ASP A 95 1.05 6.40 10.96
CA ASP A 95 1.11 7.46 9.95
C ASP A 95 0.05 7.33 8.89
N LEU A 96 -0.26 6.10 8.46
CA LEU A 96 -1.35 5.77 7.54
C LEU A 96 -2.73 6.02 8.13
N LYS A 97 -2.86 6.10 9.47
CA LYS A 97 -4.13 6.08 10.21
C LYS A 97 -5.02 4.86 9.87
N ARG A 98 -4.41 3.81 9.37
CA ARG A 98 -5.01 2.50 9.09
C ARG A 98 -3.92 1.43 9.09
N LYS A 99 -4.32 0.17 9.18
CA LYS A 99 -3.37 -0.94 9.06
C LYS A 99 -2.86 -1.05 7.60
N PHE A 100 -1.57 -1.30 7.45
CA PHE A 100 -1.00 -1.74 6.18
C PHE A 100 -1.59 -3.11 5.84
N SER A 101 -1.96 -3.33 4.59
CA SER A 101 -2.59 -4.56 4.17
C SER A 101 -2.04 -5.08 2.85
N ILE A 102 -2.12 -6.39 2.68
CA ILE A 102 -1.84 -7.10 1.43
C ILE A 102 -3.07 -7.91 1.07
N SER A 103 -3.62 -7.67 -0.10
CA SER A 103 -4.75 -8.43 -0.65
C SER A 103 -4.27 -9.36 -1.75
N GLY A 104 -4.76 -10.58 -1.76
CA GLY A 104 -4.43 -11.52 -2.82
C GLY A 104 -5.33 -12.74 -2.81
N LYS A 105 -5.26 -13.49 -3.91
CA LYS A 105 -5.98 -14.76 -4.07
C LYS A 105 -5.28 -15.85 -3.27
N VAL A 106 -6.05 -16.66 -2.54
CA VAL A 106 -5.54 -17.85 -1.86
C VAL A 106 -5.29 -18.95 -2.87
N ILE A 107 -4.04 -19.35 -3.01
CA ILE A 107 -3.58 -20.39 -3.93
C ILE A 107 -3.15 -21.65 -3.20
N LYS A 108 -3.12 -22.78 -3.91
CA LYS A 108 -2.59 -24.03 -3.36
C LYS A 108 -1.07 -23.91 -3.21
N GLY A 109 -0.58 -24.13 -1.98
CA GLY A 109 0.84 -24.29 -1.67
C GLY A 109 1.26 -25.75 -1.59
N ASP A 110 2.48 -26.01 -1.05
CA ASP A 110 3.02 -27.37 -0.88
C ASP A 110 2.30 -28.19 0.20
N GLN A 111 1.37 -27.59 0.94
CA GLN A 111 0.58 -28.22 2.02
C GLN A 111 1.40 -28.88 3.13
N ARG A 112 2.69 -28.51 3.28
CA ARG A 112 3.59 -29.09 4.30
C ARG A 112 3.11 -28.83 5.72
N GLY A 113 2.52 -27.64 5.98
CA GLY A 113 1.96 -27.29 7.27
C GLY A 113 0.78 -28.19 7.68
N ARG A 114 -0.03 -28.63 6.71
CA ARG A 114 -1.21 -29.48 6.98
C ARG A 114 -0.82 -30.84 7.58
N SER A 115 0.33 -31.41 7.17
CA SER A 115 0.80 -32.70 7.70
C SER A 115 1.25 -32.64 9.17
N ILE A 116 1.52 -31.45 9.69
CA ILE A 116 1.94 -31.22 11.08
C ILE A 116 0.87 -30.46 11.90
N GLY A 117 -0.38 -30.41 11.41
CA GLY A 117 -1.49 -29.75 12.11
C GLY A 117 -1.50 -28.22 12.06
N ILE A 118 -0.70 -27.61 11.21
CA ILE A 118 -0.60 -26.15 11.04
C ILE A 118 -0.94 -25.81 9.57
N PRO A 119 -2.22 -25.83 9.17
CA PRO A 119 -2.62 -25.53 7.81
C PRO A 119 -2.36 -24.04 7.50
N THR A 120 -1.62 -23.77 6.43
CA THR A 120 -1.32 -22.42 5.97
C THR A 120 -2.03 -22.10 4.66
N ALA A 121 -2.53 -20.87 4.54
CA ALA A 121 -3.03 -20.30 3.31
C ALA A 121 -1.90 -19.56 2.58
N ASN A 122 -1.67 -19.91 1.32
CA ASN A 122 -0.71 -19.20 0.48
C ASN A 122 -1.46 -18.11 -0.27
N ILE A 123 -1.03 -16.87 -0.14
CA ILE A 123 -1.65 -15.72 -0.79
C ILE A 123 -0.73 -15.24 -1.91
N GLU A 124 -1.31 -15.04 -3.08
CA GLU A 124 -0.60 -14.48 -4.22
C GLU A 124 -0.22 -13.04 -3.94
N TYR A 125 1.09 -12.71 -4.08
CA TYR A 125 1.60 -11.38 -3.79
C TYR A 125 1.32 -10.44 -4.96
N PRO A 126 0.66 -9.27 -4.73
CA PRO A 126 0.35 -8.33 -5.81
C PRO A 126 1.62 -7.68 -6.37
N LEU A 127 1.73 -7.63 -7.71
CA LEU A 127 2.93 -7.15 -8.41
C LEU A 127 3.33 -5.69 -8.11
N ASN A 128 2.39 -4.85 -7.72
CA ASN A 128 2.59 -3.41 -7.51
C ASN A 128 2.56 -3.01 -6.03
N THR A 129 2.78 -3.95 -5.13
CA THR A 129 2.80 -3.70 -3.69
C THR A 129 4.23 -3.53 -3.19
N ILE A 130 4.41 -2.65 -2.20
CA ILE A 130 5.72 -2.46 -1.56
C ILE A 130 6.17 -3.75 -0.88
N ILE A 131 7.41 -4.17 -1.12
CA ILE A 131 7.99 -5.36 -0.48
C ILE A 131 8.51 -4.96 0.91
N ILE A 132 7.87 -5.49 1.95
CA ILE A 132 8.34 -5.36 3.33
C ILE A 132 9.47 -6.38 3.59
N PRO A 133 10.28 -6.24 4.65
CA PRO A 133 11.32 -7.22 4.98
C PRO A 133 10.77 -8.63 5.16
N TYR A 134 11.53 -9.62 4.73
CA TYR A 134 11.15 -11.02 4.93
C TYR A 134 11.19 -11.38 6.43
N GLY A 135 10.17 -12.13 6.86
CA GLY A 135 10.04 -12.47 8.26
C GLY A 135 8.66 -12.95 8.64
N VAL A 136 8.42 -13.00 9.94
CA VAL A 136 7.13 -13.39 10.51
C VAL A 136 6.42 -12.15 11.05
N TYR A 137 5.14 -12.03 10.71
CA TYR A 137 4.31 -10.88 11.07
C TYR A 137 3.04 -11.32 11.79
N ALA A 138 2.59 -10.52 12.75
CA ALA A 138 1.26 -10.64 13.32
C ALA A 138 0.25 -9.97 12.36
N VAL A 139 -0.85 -10.68 12.08
CA VAL A 139 -1.88 -10.22 11.15
C VAL A 139 -3.28 -10.50 11.65
N GLU A 140 -4.25 -9.85 11.03
CA GLU A 140 -5.66 -10.23 11.06
C GLU A 140 -6.23 -10.26 9.65
N THR A 141 -7.34 -10.94 9.48
CA THR A 141 -8.15 -10.94 8.27
C THR A 141 -9.62 -11.08 8.61
N THR A 142 -10.50 -10.62 7.72
CA THR A 142 -11.94 -10.85 7.85
C THR A 142 -12.38 -11.82 6.76
N ILE A 143 -13.02 -12.93 7.17
CA ILE A 143 -13.53 -13.96 6.27
C ILE A 143 -14.99 -14.20 6.62
N ASP A 144 -15.87 -14.06 5.63
CA ASP A 144 -17.32 -14.28 5.79
C ASP A 144 -17.91 -13.51 7.00
N GLY A 145 -17.42 -12.27 7.23
CA GLY A 145 -17.87 -11.37 8.32
C GLY A 145 -17.22 -11.61 9.69
N ASN A 146 -16.39 -12.63 9.85
CA ASN A 146 -15.68 -12.93 11.09
C ASN A 146 -14.20 -12.52 10.99
N THR A 147 -13.66 -11.97 12.08
CA THR A 147 -12.25 -11.58 12.16
C THR A 147 -11.43 -12.72 12.77
N TYR A 148 -10.35 -13.09 12.07
CA TYR A 148 -9.38 -14.08 12.49
C TYR A 148 -8.01 -13.45 12.65
N PHE A 149 -7.34 -13.76 13.75
CA PHE A 149 -5.94 -13.38 13.97
C PHE A 149 -5.02 -14.49 13.50
N GLY A 150 -3.78 -14.16 13.21
CA GLY A 150 -2.83 -15.15 12.77
C GLY A 150 -1.42 -14.61 12.65
N ILE A 151 -0.57 -15.44 12.07
CA ILE A 151 0.80 -15.08 11.69
C ILE A 151 0.99 -15.30 10.21
N VAL A 152 1.80 -14.45 9.61
CA VAL A 152 2.27 -14.59 8.23
C VAL A 152 3.75 -14.84 8.23
N ASN A 153 4.18 -15.85 7.51
CA ASN A 153 5.56 -15.97 7.05
C ASN A 153 5.65 -15.31 5.66
N PHE A 154 6.36 -14.18 5.59
CA PHE A 154 6.67 -13.50 4.36
C PHE A 154 8.11 -13.79 3.97
N GLY A 155 8.31 -14.39 2.82
CA GLY A 155 9.62 -14.87 2.40
C GLY A 155 9.75 -15.01 0.89
N ILE A 156 10.83 -15.64 0.43
CA ILE A 156 11.06 -15.96 -0.98
C ILE A 156 10.94 -17.47 -1.16
N ARG A 157 10.23 -17.87 -2.21
CA ARG A 157 10.28 -19.25 -2.68
C ARG A 157 11.28 -19.36 -3.84
N PRO A 158 12.37 -20.11 -3.68
CA PRO A 158 13.25 -20.41 -4.81
C PRO A 158 12.47 -21.23 -5.85
N THR A 159 12.15 -20.66 -6.97
CA THR A 159 11.62 -21.36 -8.15
C THR A 159 12.64 -21.27 -9.26
N PHE A 160 12.66 -22.26 -10.15
CA PHE A 160 13.69 -22.44 -11.20
C PHE A 160 13.97 -21.21 -12.08
N ASN A 161 13.11 -20.15 -12.04
CA ASN A 161 13.30 -18.98 -12.91
C ASN A 161 13.01 -17.60 -12.29
N LYS A 162 12.48 -17.46 -11.07
CA LYS A 162 12.28 -16.16 -10.40
C LYS A 162 12.05 -16.34 -8.89
N GLU A 163 12.72 -15.52 -8.10
CA GLU A 163 12.42 -15.33 -6.69
C GLU A 163 11.10 -14.54 -6.58
N LYS A 164 10.00 -15.23 -6.31
CA LYS A 164 8.72 -14.55 -6.05
C LYS A 164 8.47 -14.47 -4.55
N PRO A 165 8.04 -13.30 -4.04
CA PRO A 165 7.58 -13.21 -2.66
C PRO A 165 6.42 -14.18 -2.42
N ILE A 166 6.43 -14.82 -1.26
CA ILE A 166 5.37 -15.70 -0.77
C ILE A 166 4.83 -15.16 0.53
N VAL A 167 3.51 -15.18 0.65
CA VAL A 167 2.76 -14.86 1.86
C VAL A 167 2.07 -16.13 2.33
N GLU A 168 2.61 -16.79 3.36
CA GLU A 168 2.02 -17.98 3.99
C GLU A 168 1.37 -17.58 5.31
N ALA A 169 0.03 -17.57 5.36
CA ALA A 169 -0.73 -17.20 6.53
C ALA A 169 -1.21 -18.44 7.29
N TYR A 170 -0.95 -18.48 8.59
CA TYR A 170 -1.57 -19.38 9.56
C TYR A 170 -2.58 -18.58 10.39
N LEU A 171 -3.85 -18.88 10.22
CA LEU A 171 -4.94 -18.23 10.96
C LEU A 171 -5.33 -19.07 12.16
N PHE A 172 -5.41 -18.44 13.33
CA PHE A 172 -5.79 -19.11 14.57
C PHE A 172 -7.28 -19.43 14.54
N ASP A 173 -7.64 -20.60 15.08
CA ASP A 173 -9.03 -21.07 15.21
C ASP A 173 -9.81 -21.07 13.88
N PHE A 174 -9.08 -21.30 12.77
CA PHE A 174 -9.65 -21.32 11.43
C PHE A 174 -9.28 -22.61 10.69
N ASP A 175 -10.29 -23.38 10.29
CA ASP A 175 -10.15 -24.67 9.60
C ASP A 175 -10.93 -24.77 8.27
N ASN A 176 -11.62 -23.68 7.88
CA ASN A 176 -12.42 -23.69 6.66
C ASN A 176 -11.57 -23.61 5.39
N ASN A 177 -12.15 -24.11 4.29
CA ASN A 177 -11.53 -23.99 2.97
C ASN A 177 -11.75 -22.59 2.39
N ILE A 178 -10.65 -21.88 2.10
CA ILE A 178 -10.64 -20.56 1.49
C ILE A 178 -9.86 -20.50 0.17
N TYR A 179 -9.53 -21.63 -0.43
CA TYR A 179 -8.88 -21.63 -1.75
C TYR A 179 -9.72 -20.86 -2.76
N ASP A 180 -9.04 -20.18 -3.66
CA ASP A 180 -9.61 -19.34 -4.73
C ASP A 180 -10.34 -18.08 -4.24
N LYS A 181 -10.54 -17.88 -2.94
CA LYS A 181 -11.06 -16.62 -2.39
C LYS A 181 -9.98 -15.54 -2.39
N ASN A 182 -10.37 -14.28 -2.59
CA ASN A 182 -9.51 -13.14 -2.29
C ASN A 182 -9.65 -12.79 -0.82
N ILE A 183 -8.53 -12.68 -0.12
CA ILE A 183 -8.49 -12.23 1.27
C ILE A 183 -7.57 -11.03 1.40
N GLU A 184 -7.80 -10.22 2.41
CA GLU A 184 -6.95 -9.10 2.80
C GLU A 184 -6.36 -9.36 4.17
N LEU A 185 -5.03 -9.34 4.25
CA LEU A 185 -4.28 -9.48 5.49
C LEU A 185 -3.86 -8.10 5.98
N PHE A 186 -4.26 -7.74 7.18
CA PHE A 186 -3.89 -6.50 7.85
C PHE A 186 -2.73 -6.75 8.80
N PHE A 187 -1.62 -6.06 8.60
CA PHE A 187 -0.38 -6.28 9.34
C PHE A 187 -0.31 -5.39 10.59
N TYR A 188 0.05 -5.98 11.71
CA TYR A 188 0.25 -5.27 12.99
C TYR A 188 1.72 -4.93 13.22
N LYS A 189 2.58 -5.94 13.23
CA LYS A 189 4.01 -5.77 13.48
C LYS A 189 4.83 -6.94 12.96
N GLN A 190 6.12 -6.71 12.77
CA GLN A 190 7.08 -7.77 12.55
C GLN A 190 7.42 -8.45 13.89
N ILE A 191 7.20 -9.76 13.98
CA ILE A 191 7.53 -10.55 15.18
C ILE A 191 9.03 -10.90 15.17
N ARG A 192 9.55 -11.31 14.00
CA ARG A 192 10.97 -11.64 13.80
C ARG A 192 11.33 -11.58 12.31
N GLN A 193 12.60 -11.40 12.03
CA GLN A 193 13.15 -11.55 10.68
C GLN A 193 13.12 -13.02 10.22
N GLU A 194 13.27 -13.24 8.92
CA GLU A 194 13.39 -14.59 8.35
C GLU A 194 14.60 -15.33 8.97
N LYS A 195 14.40 -16.58 9.33
CA LYS A 195 15.46 -17.44 9.86
C LYS A 195 15.38 -18.80 9.19
N LYS A 196 16.49 -19.24 8.61
CA LYS A 196 16.63 -20.62 8.12
C LYS A 196 16.78 -21.56 9.30
N PHE A 197 15.97 -22.60 9.35
CA PHE A 197 16.07 -23.66 10.34
C PHE A 197 16.65 -24.92 9.66
N ASN A 198 17.63 -25.54 10.29
CA ASN A 198 18.24 -26.78 9.80
C ASN A 198 17.42 -28.02 10.22
N GLY A 199 16.15 -28.07 9.73
CA GLY A 199 15.25 -29.21 9.99
C GLY A 199 14.08 -28.86 10.92
N ILE A 200 13.10 -29.76 10.93
CA ILE A 200 11.96 -29.75 11.88
C ILE A 200 12.47 -30.38 13.18
N LYS A 201 12.50 -29.60 14.25
CA LYS A 201 12.70 -30.13 15.61
C LYS A 201 11.38 -30.44 16.25
#